data_5218128ee244fb1c57bbcebf2aab6904
#
_entry.id   5218128ee244fb1c57bbcebf2aab6904
#
_cell.length_a   1.000
_cell.length_b   1.000
_cell.length_c   1.000
_cell.angle_alpha   90.00
_cell.angle_beta   90.00
_cell.angle_gamma   90.00
#
_symmetry.space_group_name_H-M   'P 1'
#
loop_
_entity.id
_entity.type
_entity.pdbx_description
1 polymer ?
#
loop_
_entity_poly.entity_id
_entity_poly.type
_entity_poly.pdbx_seq_one_letter_code
_entity_poly.pdbx_strand_id
1 'polypeptide(L)'
;WECEVISNKNVATFIKEFIVALPKGEHMDFIPGSYAQIKIPKFDMDYNKDIDKSLIGDEYLHDATKLEKLLAFKDDKKVHQQLAKIKFENKLALKAYLKENKGIDLDENSIIDTQIKRFHEYKRQQMNALYVIHKYLEIKAGKFPKRKITVIFGGKAAPAYIIAQDIIHLILCLSELINNDPEVNKYLNVHLVENYNVSVAEKLIPATDISEQISLASKEASGTGNMKFMLNGALTLGTMDGANVEIAELAGAENIYTFGKDSESIIKLYETAGYVSKEYYEIGKDIKRAVDFIL
;
A
#
# COMPACT_ATOMS: atom_id res chain seq x y z
N TRP A 1 10.66 15.08 -30.78
CA TRP A 1 11.88 15.90 -30.67
C TRP A 1 12.84 15.31 -29.64
N GLU A 2 14.13 15.43 -29.91
CA GLU A 2 15.15 15.27 -28.87
C GLU A 2 15.38 16.64 -28.25
N CYS A 3 15.15 16.73 -26.94
CA CYS A 3 15.19 17.99 -26.20
C CYS A 3 16.29 17.95 -25.15
N GLU A 4 16.95 19.07 -24.95
CA GLU A 4 17.91 19.24 -23.86
C GLU A 4 17.19 19.67 -22.57
N VAL A 5 17.53 19.03 -21.46
CA VAL A 5 17.00 19.42 -20.13
C VAL A 5 17.79 20.64 -19.64
N ILE A 6 17.14 21.79 -19.60
CA ILE A 6 17.73 23.05 -19.11
C ILE A 6 17.64 23.15 -17.58
N SER A 7 16.53 22.71 -17.01
CA SER A 7 16.31 22.80 -15.57
C SER A 7 15.41 21.66 -15.07
N ASN A 8 15.73 21.14 -13.90
CA ASN A 8 14.89 20.22 -13.12
C ASN A 8 15.09 20.52 -11.64
N LYS A 9 14.37 21.47 -11.12
CA LYS A 9 14.50 21.93 -9.73
C LYS A 9 13.15 21.99 -9.00
N ASN A 10 13.17 21.85 -7.68
CA ASN A 10 12.01 22.10 -6.86
C ASN A 10 11.76 23.61 -6.76
N VAL A 11 10.57 24.06 -7.13
CA VAL A 11 10.14 25.46 -7.01
C VAL A 11 9.14 25.65 -5.88
N ALA A 12 8.54 24.57 -5.40
CA ALA A 12 7.72 24.52 -4.19
C ALA A 12 7.81 23.10 -3.60
N THR A 13 7.25 22.90 -2.41
CA THR A 13 7.33 21.64 -1.65
C THR A 13 6.94 20.40 -2.48
N PHE A 14 6.03 20.57 -3.47
CA PHE A 14 5.53 19.45 -4.30
C PHE A 14 5.55 19.77 -5.80
N ILE A 15 6.18 20.86 -6.20
CA ILE A 15 6.20 21.31 -7.59
C ILE A 15 7.64 21.35 -8.07
N LYS A 16 7.91 20.62 -9.15
CA LYS A 16 9.15 20.71 -9.89
C LYS A 16 8.95 21.58 -11.13
N GLU A 17 9.85 22.52 -11.31
CA GLU A 17 10.03 23.17 -12.60
C GLU A 17 10.90 22.26 -13.48
N PHE A 18 10.37 21.89 -14.62
CA PHE A 18 11.07 21.09 -15.61
C PHE A 18 11.11 21.89 -16.92
N ILE A 19 12.28 22.39 -17.28
CA ILE A 19 12.48 23.18 -18.49
C ILE A 19 13.28 22.36 -19.48
N VAL A 20 12.77 22.23 -20.69
CA VAL A 20 13.45 21.60 -21.82
C VAL A 20 13.59 22.59 -22.95
N ALA A 21 14.72 22.57 -23.64
CA ALA A 21 14.89 23.31 -24.87
C ALA A 21 14.44 22.45 -26.04
N LEU A 22 13.58 22.99 -26.89
CA LEU A 22 13.26 22.39 -28.17
C LEU A 22 14.43 22.54 -29.13
N PRO A 23 14.58 21.64 -30.11
CA PRO A 23 15.59 21.82 -31.19
C PRO A 23 15.44 23.16 -31.88
N LYS A 24 16.52 23.70 -32.40
CA LYS A 24 16.53 25.03 -33.06
C LYS A 24 15.55 25.05 -34.23
N GLY A 25 14.61 25.99 -34.18
CA GLY A 25 13.58 26.17 -35.21
C GLY A 25 12.29 25.44 -34.96
N GLU A 26 12.21 24.62 -33.93
CA GLU A 26 10.97 23.93 -33.50
C GLU A 26 10.14 24.81 -32.57
N HIS A 27 8.84 24.71 -32.71
CA HIS A 27 7.87 25.41 -31.88
C HIS A 27 6.77 24.43 -31.44
N MET A 28 6.30 24.58 -30.21
CA MET A 28 5.20 23.81 -29.67
C MET A 28 4.02 24.73 -29.42
N ASP A 29 2.94 24.56 -30.18
CA ASP A 29 1.68 25.23 -29.92
C ASP A 29 0.98 24.57 -28.73
N PHE A 30 0.79 25.35 -27.67
CA PHE A 30 0.09 24.87 -26.49
C PHE A 30 -1.41 25.09 -26.65
N ILE A 31 -2.17 24.00 -26.58
CA ILE A 31 -3.63 24.02 -26.51
C ILE A 31 -4.04 23.66 -25.06
N PRO A 32 -4.85 24.47 -24.36
CA PRO A 32 -5.33 24.14 -23.02
C PRO A 32 -5.93 22.73 -22.96
N GLY A 33 -5.48 21.93 -21.99
CA GLY A 33 -5.88 20.51 -21.88
C GLY A 33 -4.95 19.52 -22.59
N SER A 34 -3.98 19.99 -23.36
CA SER A 34 -2.95 19.14 -23.95
C SER A 34 -1.98 18.60 -22.88
N TYR A 35 -1.38 17.47 -23.18
CA TYR A 35 -0.27 16.90 -22.38
C TYR A 35 0.90 16.59 -23.31
N ALA A 36 2.11 16.68 -22.74
CA ALA A 36 3.33 16.25 -23.40
C ALA A 36 3.73 14.87 -22.88
N GLN A 37 4.03 13.95 -23.80
CA GLN A 37 4.62 12.67 -23.47
C GLN A 37 6.14 12.78 -23.60
N ILE A 38 6.86 12.59 -22.48
CA ILE A 38 8.31 12.62 -22.44
C ILE A 38 8.83 11.19 -22.50
N LYS A 39 9.58 10.87 -23.54
CA LYS A 39 10.29 9.59 -23.67
C LYS A 39 11.73 9.80 -23.23
N ILE A 40 12.09 9.18 -22.12
CA ILE A 40 13.48 9.17 -21.62
C ILE A 40 14.23 8.02 -22.29
N PRO A 41 15.51 8.22 -22.71
CA PRO A 41 16.33 7.11 -23.19
C PRO A 41 16.37 5.98 -22.17
N LYS A 42 16.47 4.74 -22.64
CA LYS A 42 16.71 3.61 -21.74
C LYS A 42 17.96 3.89 -20.92
N PHE A 43 17.83 3.87 -19.63
CA PHE A 43 18.95 3.89 -18.69
C PHE A 43 18.81 2.65 -17.80
N ASP A 44 19.95 2.05 -17.51
CA ASP A 44 19.99 0.93 -16.58
C ASP A 44 19.69 1.49 -15.18
N MET A 45 18.49 1.23 -14.70
CA MET A 45 18.19 1.41 -13.29
C MET A 45 18.60 0.12 -12.59
N ASP A 46 19.49 0.22 -11.62
CA ASP A 46 19.86 -0.87 -10.74
C ASP A 46 18.69 -1.14 -9.76
N TYR A 47 17.52 -1.50 -10.35
CA TYR A 47 16.41 -2.01 -9.59
C TYR A 47 16.75 -3.44 -9.19
N ASN A 48 17.02 -3.61 -7.92
CA ASN A 48 17.09 -4.89 -7.25
C ASN A 48 17.68 -5.96 -8.17
N LYS A 49 18.94 -6.29 -8.01
CA LYS A 49 19.58 -7.43 -8.70
C LYS A 49 18.49 -8.38 -9.14
N ASP A 50 18.04 -8.20 -10.38
CA ASP A 50 16.79 -8.73 -10.87
C ASP A 50 16.85 -10.26 -10.84
N ILE A 51 16.34 -10.85 -9.76
CA ILE A 51 16.32 -12.29 -9.58
C ILE A 51 15.55 -12.95 -10.73
N ASP A 52 14.48 -12.30 -11.21
CA ASP A 52 13.66 -12.82 -12.30
C ASP A 52 14.50 -12.94 -13.55
N LYS A 53 15.29 -11.92 -13.88
CA LYS A 53 16.22 -11.94 -15.01
C LYS A 53 17.25 -13.08 -14.89
N SER A 54 17.74 -13.35 -13.70
CA SER A 54 18.70 -14.44 -13.46
C SER A 54 18.10 -15.84 -13.62
N LEU A 55 16.79 -15.99 -13.37
CA LEU A 55 16.08 -17.26 -13.40
C LEU A 55 15.45 -17.56 -14.77
N ILE A 56 14.83 -16.56 -15.42
CA ILE A 56 14.01 -16.74 -16.62
C ILE A 56 14.42 -15.88 -17.82
N GLY A 57 15.53 -15.10 -17.71
CA GLY A 57 15.98 -14.17 -18.75
C GLY A 57 15.21 -12.87 -18.70
N ASP A 58 15.30 -12.04 -19.74
CA ASP A 58 14.75 -10.69 -19.81
C ASP A 58 13.53 -10.52 -20.73
N GLU A 59 13.04 -11.61 -21.31
CA GLU A 59 11.88 -11.59 -22.22
C GLU A 59 10.63 -10.99 -21.56
N TYR A 60 10.46 -11.18 -20.22
CA TYR A 60 9.31 -10.65 -19.47
C TYR A 60 9.24 -9.12 -19.45
N LEU A 61 10.34 -8.42 -19.72
CA LEU A 61 10.35 -6.96 -19.87
C LEU A 61 9.55 -6.47 -21.08
N HIS A 62 9.36 -7.36 -22.06
CA HIS A 62 8.60 -7.09 -23.29
C HIS A 62 7.26 -7.83 -23.34
N ASP A 63 7.18 -8.95 -22.64
CA ASP A 63 6.00 -9.81 -22.57
C ASP A 63 5.83 -10.35 -21.14
N ALA A 64 4.96 -9.70 -20.36
CA ALA A 64 4.72 -10.03 -18.96
C ALA A 64 4.24 -11.47 -18.74
N THR A 65 3.67 -12.13 -19.76
CA THR A 65 3.26 -13.55 -19.66
C THR A 65 4.44 -14.48 -19.42
N LYS A 66 5.66 -14.06 -19.77
CA LYS A 66 6.89 -14.82 -19.50
C LYS A 66 7.22 -14.97 -18.02
N LEU A 67 6.63 -14.14 -17.15
CA LEU A 67 6.75 -14.33 -15.69
C LEU A 67 6.19 -15.68 -15.23
N GLU A 68 5.29 -16.31 -15.97
CA GLU A 68 4.81 -17.67 -15.66
C GLU A 68 5.92 -18.72 -15.59
N LYS A 69 7.06 -18.48 -16.26
CA LYS A 69 8.24 -19.35 -16.15
C LYS A 69 8.77 -19.45 -14.71
N LEU A 70 8.48 -18.47 -13.85
CA LEU A 70 8.84 -18.50 -12.42
C LEU A 70 8.14 -19.64 -11.66
N LEU A 71 7.00 -20.13 -12.13
CA LEU A 71 6.29 -21.25 -11.52
C LEU A 71 7.16 -22.53 -11.45
N ALA A 72 8.14 -22.68 -12.32
CA ALA A 72 9.10 -23.80 -12.27
C ALA A 72 9.96 -23.81 -11.00
N PHE A 73 10.08 -22.66 -10.33
CA PHE A 73 10.89 -22.45 -9.13
C PHE A 73 10.07 -22.36 -7.83
N LYS A 74 8.75 -22.61 -7.90
CA LYS A 74 7.83 -22.43 -6.76
C LYS A 74 8.23 -23.22 -5.50
N ASP A 75 8.91 -24.34 -5.66
CA ASP A 75 9.36 -25.23 -4.57
C ASP A 75 10.88 -25.15 -4.35
N ASP A 76 11.61 -24.29 -5.06
CA ASP A 76 13.06 -24.16 -4.94
C ASP A 76 13.43 -23.36 -3.70
N LYS A 77 13.98 -24.06 -2.70
CA LYS A 77 14.41 -23.47 -1.42
C LYS A 77 15.49 -22.39 -1.57
N LYS A 78 16.36 -22.48 -2.58
CA LYS A 78 17.42 -21.48 -2.81
C LYS A 78 16.79 -20.20 -3.34
N VAL A 79 15.84 -20.31 -4.25
CA VAL A 79 15.08 -19.15 -4.76
C VAL A 79 14.29 -18.50 -3.63
N HIS A 80 13.61 -19.28 -2.76
CA HIS A 80 12.92 -18.73 -1.59
C HIS A 80 13.85 -17.98 -0.65
N GLN A 81 15.07 -18.49 -0.41
CA GLN A 81 16.07 -17.82 0.42
C GLN A 81 16.54 -16.49 -0.22
N GLN A 82 16.73 -16.48 -1.54
CA GLN A 82 17.09 -15.26 -2.28
C GLN A 82 15.97 -14.21 -2.21
N LEU A 83 14.71 -14.61 -2.43
CA LEU A 83 13.55 -13.73 -2.31
C LEU A 83 13.41 -13.16 -0.89
N ALA A 84 13.59 -13.98 0.14
CA ALA A 84 13.56 -13.53 1.53
C ALA A 84 14.67 -12.52 1.82
N LYS A 85 15.88 -12.73 1.29
CA LYS A 85 17.02 -11.80 1.41
C LYS A 85 16.69 -10.46 0.73
N ILE A 86 16.19 -10.49 -0.51
CA ILE A 86 15.79 -9.28 -1.25
C ILE A 86 14.72 -8.52 -0.47
N LYS A 87 13.70 -9.20 0.05
CA LYS A 87 12.66 -8.59 0.88
C LYS A 87 13.25 -7.90 2.11
N PHE A 88 14.19 -8.54 2.79
CA PHE A 88 14.86 -7.98 3.95
C PHE A 88 15.72 -6.75 3.60
N GLU A 89 16.47 -6.79 2.49
CA GLU A 89 17.24 -5.65 1.98
C GLU A 89 16.32 -4.46 1.66
N ASN A 90 15.14 -4.72 1.07
CA ASN A 90 14.13 -3.69 0.83
C ASN A 90 13.57 -3.08 2.13
N LYS A 91 13.38 -3.88 3.18
CA LYS A 91 12.98 -3.38 4.51
C LYS A 91 14.05 -2.49 5.12
N LEU A 92 15.33 -2.85 4.98
CA LEU A 92 16.45 -1.99 5.43
C LEU A 92 16.49 -0.67 4.65
N ALA A 93 16.28 -0.71 3.34
CA ALA A 93 16.22 0.50 2.51
C ALA A 93 15.04 1.41 2.88
N LEU A 94 13.86 0.82 3.15
CA LEU A 94 12.71 1.56 3.66
C LEU A 94 12.98 2.18 5.03
N LYS A 95 13.56 1.41 5.96
CA LYS A 95 13.95 1.89 7.29
C LYS A 95 14.86 3.11 7.21
N ALA A 96 15.93 3.03 6.43
CA ALA A 96 16.86 4.12 6.23
C ALA A 96 16.16 5.37 5.67
N TYR A 97 15.34 5.19 4.63
CA TYR A 97 14.59 6.27 4.01
C TYR A 97 13.60 6.94 4.97
N LEU A 98 12.82 6.16 5.71
CA LEU A 98 11.83 6.68 6.65
C LEU A 98 12.49 7.37 7.84
N LYS A 99 13.61 6.84 8.33
CA LYS A 99 14.37 7.47 9.42
C LYS A 99 14.93 8.83 9.01
N GLU A 100 15.55 8.90 7.84
CA GLU A 100 16.17 10.13 7.33
C GLU A 100 15.12 11.20 6.97
N ASN A 101 14.04 10.81 6.29
CA ASN A 101 13.11 11.76 5.67
C ASN A 101 11.84 12.02 6.49
N LYS A 102 11.52 11.15 7.48
CA LYS A 102 10.27 11.18 8.24
C LYS A 102 10.46 11.05 9.76
N GLY A 103 11.67 10.79 10.23
CA GLY A 103 11.94 10.53 11.65
C GLY A 103 11.35 9.22 12.17
N ILE A 104 10.89 8.33 11.31
CA ILE A 104 10.28 7.04 11.67
C ILE A 104 11.37 5.97 11.72
N ASP A 105 11.59 5.37 12.90
CA ASP A 105 12.51 4.24 13.08
C ASP A 105 11.74 2.92 13.00
N LEU A 106 11.79 2.29 11.83
CA LEU A 106 11.09 1.06 11.52
C LEU A 106 11.88 -0.15 12.01
N ASP A 107 11.20 -1.17 12.54
CA ASP A 107 11.80 -2.48 12.82
C ASP A 107 11.73 -3.35 11.56
N GLU A 108 12.86 -3.59 10.92
CA GLU A 108 12.99 -4.39 9.70
C GLU A 108 12.61 -5.86 9.86
N ASN A 109 12.59 -6.37 11.10
CA ASN A 109 12.16 -7.74 11.39
C ASN A 109 10.66 -7.88 11.60
N SER A 110 9.94 -6.75 11.67
CA SER A 110 8.49 -6.77 11.82
C SER A 110 7.78 -7.24 10.54
N ILE A 111 6.55 -7.69 10.70
CA ILE A 111 5.62 -7.82 9.57
C ILE A 111 5.18 -6.40 9.21
N ILE A 112 5.47 -5.98 7.99
CA ILE A 112 5.04 -4.68 7.48
C ILE A 112 3.68 -4.84 6.80
N ASP A 113 2.66 -4.33 7.49
CA ASP A 113 1.27 -4.29 7.04
C ASP A 113 0.95 -2.88 6.52
N THR A 114 0.46 -2.76 5.31
CA THR A 114 0.44 -1.47 4.61
C THR A 114 -0.93 -1.19 3.98
N GLN A 115 -1.50 -0.04 4.33
CA GLN A 115 -2.67 0.51 3.66
C GLN A 115 -2.34 1.89 3.05
N ILE A 116 -1.94 1.89 1.79
CA ILE A 116 -1.55 3.09 1.05
C ILE A 116 -2.60 3.40 0.00
N LYS A 117 -3.49 4.33 0.33
CA LYS A 117 -4.63 4.76 -0.50
C LYS A 117 -5.02 6.18 -0.15
N ARG A 118 -5.68 6.92 -1.07
CA ARG A 118 -6.38 8.14 -0.69
C ARG A 118 -7.33 7.86 0.47
N PHE A 119 -7.36 8.74 1.46
CA PHE A 119 -8.30 8.60 2.58
C PHE A 119 -9.73 8.81 2.10
N HIS A 120 -10.57 7.81 2.31
CA HIS A 120 -11.97 7.83 1.94
C HIS A 120 -12.75 6.75 2.71
N GLU A 121 -14.00 7.04 3.08
CA GLU A 121 -14.84 6.10 3.83
C GLU A 121 -14.92 4.72 3.18
N TYR A 122 -15.14 4.65 1.85
CA TYR A 122 -15.27 3.35 1.17
C TYR A 122 -13.97 2.53 1.11
N LYS A 123 -12.81 3.17 1.28
CA LYS A 123 -11.51 2.48 1.36
C LYS A 123 -11.24 1.89 2.73
N ARG A 124 -12.05 2.26 3.69
CA ARG A 124 -12.18 1.68 5.03
C ARG A 124 -10.91 1.72 5.89
N GLN A 125 -10.13 2.80 5.80
CA GLN A 125 -9.00 2.99 6.72
C GLN A 125 -9.46 3.02 8.18
N GLN A 126 -10.66 3.54 8.47
CA GLN A 126 -11.24 3.46 9.82
C GLN A 126 -11.46 2.02 10.28
N MET A 127 -11.83 1.08 9.38
CA MET A 127 -11.97 -0.33 9.75
C MET A 127 -10.60 -0.94 10.11
N ASN A 128 -9.56 -0.61 9.38
CA ASN A 128 -8.20 -1.01 9.72
C ASN A 128 -7.74 -0.37 11.05
N ALA A 129 -8.09 0.89 11.31
CA ALA A 129 -7.83 1.54 12.60
C ALA A 129 -8.54 0.80 13.76
N LEU A 130 -9.80 0.36 13.58
CA LEU A 130 -10.50 -0.48 14.56
C LEU A 130 -9.81 -1.83 14.77
N TYR A 131 -9.28 -2.44 13.72
CA TYR A 131 -8.46 -3.66 13.84
C TYR A 131 -7.18 -3.39 14.64
N VAL A 132 -6.51 -2.26 14.42
CA VAL A 132 -5.34 -1.85 15.20
C VAL A 132 -5.69 -1.69 16.67
N ILE A 133 -6.83 -1.06 17.00
CA ILE A 133 -7.33 -0.95 18.39
C ILE A 133 -7.60 -2.33 18.98
N HIS A 134 -8.25 -3.22 18.23
CA HIS A 134 -8.46 -4.59 18.66
C HIS A 134 -7.14 -5.28 19.01
N LYS A 135 -6.10 -5.15 18.16
CA LYS A 135 -4.76 -5.71 18.44
C LYS A 135 -4.10 -5.09 19.65
N TYR A 136 -4.19 -3.77 19.83
CA TYR A 136 -3.72 -3.10 21.03
C TYR A 136 -4.35 -3.70 22.29
N LEU A 137 -5.67 -3.83 22.31
CA LEU A 137 -6.42 -4.39 23.44
C LEU A 137 -6.15 -5.88 23.67
N GLU A 138 -5.87 -6.65 22.62
CA GLU A 138 -5.42 -8.05 22.76
C GLU A 138 -4.06 -8.14 23.46
N ILE A 139 -3.09 -7.29 23.04
CA ILE A 139 -1.76 -7.23 23.64
C ILE A 139 -1.85 -6.81 25.11
N LYS A 140 -2.66 -5.79 25.43
CA LYS A 140 -2.91 -5.38 26.84
C LYS A 140 -3.56 -6.47 27.66
N ALA A 141 -4.30 -7.38 27.02
CA ALA A 141 -4.86 -8.57 27.67
C ALA A 141 -3.92 -9.79 27.70
N GLY A 142 -2.65 -9.63 27.32
CA GLY A 142 -1.63 -10.69 27.34
C GLY A 142 -1.64 -11.62 26.12
N LYS A 143 -2.36 -11.28 25.04
CA LYS A 143 -2.35 -12.04 23.79
C LYS A 143 -1.36 -11.45 22.81
N PHE A 144 -0.15 -11.97 22.82
CA PHE A 144 0.94 -11.43 22.01
C PHE A 144 1.00 -12.06 20.61
N PRO A 145 1.27 -11.28 19.55
CA PRO A 145 1.55 -11.82 18.23
C PRO A 145 2.92 -12.54 18.25
N LYS A 146 3.08 -13.56 17.42
CA LYS A 146 4.34 -14.32 17.29
C LYS A 146 5.49 -13.49 16.74
N ARG A 147 5.18 -12.49 15.94
CA ARG A 147 6.12 -11.53 15.35
C ARG A 147 5.56 -10.13 15.53
N LYS A 148 6.44 -9.17 15.70
CA LYS A 148 6.06 -7.76 15.75
C LYS A 148 5.35 -7.36 14.45
N ILE A 149 4.32 -6.55 14.56
CA ILE A 149 3.55 -6.00 13.44
C ILE A 149 3.82 -4.49 13.39
N THR A 150 4.11 -3.98 12.21
CA THR A 150 4.19 -2.55 11.94
C THR A 150 3.15 -2.19 10.89
N VAL A 151 2.13 -1.46 11.31
CA VAL A 151 1.06 -1.00 10.42
C VAL A 151 1.42 0.37 9.86
N ILE A 152 1.43 0.49 8.54
CA ILE A 152 1.78 1.72 7.84
C ILE A 152 0.58 2.21 7.03
N PHE A 153 0.08 3.37 7.44
CA PHE A 153 -0.90 4.12 6.66
C PHE A 153 -0.21 5.20 5.82
N GLY A 154 -0.76 5.51 4.66
CA GLY A 154 -0.30 6.62 3.85
C GLY A 154 -1.29 6.96 2.76
N GLY A 155 -1.36 8.23 2.43
CA GLY A 155 -2.29 8.74 1.43
C GLY A 155 -2.51 10.23 1.60
N LYS A 156 -3.46 10.74 0.83
CA LYS A 156 -3.89 12.13 0.88
C LYS A 156 -5.40 12.19 1.02
N ALA A 157 -5.90 13.18 1.75
CA ALA A 157 -7.32 13.52 1.84
C ALA A 157 -7.60 14.80 1.05
N ALA A 158 -8.79 14.93 0.47
CA ALA A 158 -9.23 16.20 -0.05
C ALA A 158 -9.44 17.19 1.11
N PRO A 159 -9.02 18.46 0.99
CA PRO A 159 -9.10 19.43 2.09
C PRO A 159 -10.51 19.66 2.64
N ALA A 160 -11.53 19.51 1.79
CA ALA A 160 -12.94 19.67 2.19
C ALA A 160 -13.59 18.39 2.75
N TYR A 161 -12.87 17.27 2.77
CA TYR A 161 -13.42 15.99 3.21
C TYR A 161 -13.14 15.74 4.69
N ILE A 162 -13.99 16.29 5.55
CA ILE A 162 -13.80 16.31 7.01
C ILE A 162 -13.63 14.89 7.59
N ILE A 163 -14.50 13.93 7.22
CA ILE A 163 -14.42 12.55 7.72
C ILE A 163 -13.05 11.92 7.41
N ALA A 164 -12.47 12.20 6.25
CA ALA A 164 -11.13 11.70 5.94
C ALA A 164 -10.05 12.32 6.82
N GLN A 165 -10.22 13.59 7.23
CA GLN A 165 -9.33 14.24 8.20
C GLN A 165 -9.48 13.63 9.59
N ASP A 166 -10.72 13.33 10.01
CA ASP A 166 -10.99 12.65 11.28
C ASP A 166 -10.36 11.24 11.33
N ILE A 167 -10.42 10.51 10.21
CA ILE A 167 -9.75 9.20 10.09
C ILE A 167 -8.23 9.35 10.22
N ILE A 168 -7.63 10.37 9.59
CA ILE A 168 -6.20 10.67 9.72
C ILE A 168 -5.87 11.00 11.18
N HIS A 169 -6.68 11.83 11.83
CA HIS A 169 -6.50 12.22 13.23
C HIS A 169 -6.56 10.97 14.15
N LEU A 170 -7.55 10.10 13.98
CA LEU A 170 -7.63 8.85 14.71
C LEU A 170 -6.36 8.01 14.57
N ILE A 171 -5.84 7.86 13.34
CA ILE A 171 -4.61 7.09 13.09
C ILE A 171 -3.40 7.74 13.77
N LEU A 172 -3.30 9.06 13.77
CA LEU A 172 -2.23 9.79 14.47
C LEU A 172 -2.30 9.59 15.98
N CYS A 173 -3.49 9.67 16.59
CA CYS A 173 -3.70 9.38 18.00
C CYS A 173 -3.31 7.94 18.35
N LEU A 174 -3.69 6.97 17.50
CA LEU A 174 -3.28 5.57 17.68
C LEU A 174 -1.77 5.38 17.53
N SER A 175 -1.15 6.07 16.60
CA SER A 175 0.30 6.06 16.42
C SER A 175 1.02 6.57 17.68
N GLU A 176 0.57 7.68 18.24
CA GLU A 176 1.13 8.24 19.46
C GLU A 176 0.92 7.30 20.66
N LEU A 177 -0.30 6.83 20.87
CA LEU A 177 -0.65 5.93 21.96
C LEU A 177 0.20 4.64 21.92
N ILE A 178 0.19 3.94 20.78
CA ILE A 178 0.79 2.61 20.64
C ILE A 178 2.31 2.67 20.67
N ASN A 179 2.91 3.63 19.98
CA ASN A 179 4.36 3.73 19.89
C ASN A 179 5.01 4.18 21.22
N ASN A 180 4.26 4.85 22.08
CA ASN A 180 4.71 5.29 23.41
C ASN A 180 4.33 4.32 24.55
N ASP A 181 3.52 3.28 24.28
CA ASP A 181 3.19 2.27 25.28
C ASP A 181 4.27 1.17 25.35
N PRO A 182 5.08 1.10 26.43
CA PRO A 182 6.18 0.14 26.53
C PRO A 182 5.74 -1.33 26.67
N GLU A 183 4.47 -1.57 26.97
CA GLU A 183 3.91 -2.94 27.00
C GLU A 183 3.54 -3.40 25.58
N VAL A 184 3.21 -2.47 24.68
CA VAL A 184 2.68 -2.75 23.36
C VAL A 184 3.69 -2.54 22.23
N ASN A 185 4.52 -1.49 22.28
CA ASN A 185 5.38 -1.06 21.16
C ASN A 185 6.42 -2.09 20.72
N LYS A 186 6.73 -3.07 21.57
CA LYS A 186 7.58 -4.22 21.22
C LYS A 186 6.87 -5.28 20.35
N TYR A 187 5.54 -5.19 20.23
CA TYR A 187 4.71 -6.14 19.47
C TYR A 187 3.94 -5.48 18.34
N LEU A 188 3.58 -4.20 18.48
CA LEU A 188 2.80 -3.44 17.51
C LEU A 188 3.33 -2.02 17.42
N ASN A 189 3.56 -1.54 16.20
CA ASN A 189 3.76 -0.12 15.92
C ASN A 189 2.80 0.34 14.83
N VAL A 190 2.48 1.62 14.84
CA VAL A 190 1.59 2.26 13.86
C VAL A 190 2.23 3.55 13.38
N HIS A 191 2.26 3.74 12.08
CA HIS A 191 2.80 4.96 11.47
C HIS A 191 1.89 5.48 10.36
N LEU A 192 1.72 6.79 10.32
CA LEU A 192 1.18 7.49 9.18
C LEU A 192 2.34 8.16 8.43
N VAL A 193 2.58 7.72 7.20
CA VAL A 193 3.62 8.32 6.36
C VAL A 193 3.07 9.56 5.68
N GLU A 194 3.52 10.72 6.15
CA GLU A 194 3.15 12.01 5.60
C GLU A 194 3.61 12.16 4.15
N ASN A 195 2.82 12.92 3.39
CA ASN A 195 3.14 13.25 2.00
C ASN A 195 3.53 12.05 1.15
N TYR A 196 2.71 11.00 1.23
CA TYR A 196 2.88 9.82 0.37
C TYR A 196 2.95 10.23 -1.11
N ASN A 197 4.01 9.81 -1.78
CA ASN A 197 4.34 10.12 -3.16
C ASN A 197 5.10 8.95 -3.82
N VAL A 198 5.50 9.11 -5.09
CA VAL A 198 6.19 8.06 -5.85
C VAL A 198 7.48 7.61 -5.18
N SER A 199 8.31 8.53 -4.65
CA SER A 199 9.57 8.18 -3.99
C SER A 199 9.37 7.32 -2.74
N VAL A 200 8.31 7.59 -1.97
CA VAL A 200 7.91 6.71 -0.85
C VAL A 200 7.43 5.36 -1.38
N ALA A 201 6.60 5.36 -2.44
CA ALA A 201 6.06 4.13 -3.03
C ALA A 201 7.15 3.16 -3.48
N GLU A 202 8.20 3.67 -4.14
CA GLU A 202 9.35 2.88 -4.62
C GLU A 202 10.09 2.15 -3.51
N LYS A 203 10.07 2.67 -2.28
CA LYS A 203 10.68 2.02 -1.11
C LYS A 203 9.70 1.15 -0.34
N LEU A 204 8.45 1.62 -0.21
CA LEU A 204 7.45 0.97 0.62
C LEU A 204 6.89 -0.30 -0.02
N ILE A 205 6.55 -0.26 -1.32
CA ILE A 205 5.93 -1.39 -2.01
C ILE A 205 6.81 -2.65 -1.96
N PRO A 206 8.11 -2.60 -2.30
CA PRO A 206 8.96 -3.79 -2.23
C PRO A 206 9.21 -4.31 -0.81
N ALA A 207 9.11 -3.45 0.20
CA ALA A 207 9.35 -3.80 1.59
C ALA A 207 8.12 -4.39 2.30
N THR A 208 6.92 -4.20 1.75
CA THR A 208 5.65 -4.62 2.36
C THR A 208 5.48 -6.13 2.37
N ASP A 209 4.98 -6.67 3.49
CA ASP A 209 4.60 -8.09 3.62
C ASP A 209 3.10 -8.29 3.37
N ILE A 210 2.25 -7.41 3.91
CA ILE A 210 0.79 -7.46 3.79
C ILE A 210 0.28 -6.17 3.15
N SER A 211 -0.53 -6.32 2.14
CA SER A 211 -1.17 -5.23 1.41
C SER A 211 -2.67 -5.21 1.71
N GLU A 212 -3.13 -4.16 2.38
CA GLU A 212 -4.53 -3.94 2.74
C GLU A 212 -5.32 -3.39 1.55
N GLN A 213 -6.18 -4.23 0.96
CA GLN A 213 -7.01 -3.94 -0.21
C GLN A 213 -8.49 -4.14 0.13
N ILE A 214 -8.93 -3.47 1.20
CA ILE A 214 -10.16 -3.73 1.93
C ILE A 214 -11.30 -2.74 1.62
N SER A 215 -11.38 -2.20 0.41
CA SER A 215 -12.48 -1.35 -0.02
C SER A 215 -13.84 -2.03 0.19
N LEU A 216 -14.89 -1.23 0.39
CA LEU A 216 -16.24 -1.77 0.41
C LEU A 216 -16.59 -2.30 -0.99
N ALA A 217 -16.94 -3.58 -1.07
CA ALA A 217 -17.26 -4.23 -2.33
C ALA A 217 -18.30 -3.40 -3.14
N SER A 218 -18.16 -3.36 -4.45
CA SER A 218 -18.88 -2.52 -5.39
C SER A 218 -18.43 -1.06 -5.50
N LYS A 219 -17.42 -0.60 -4.74
CA LYS A 219 -17.00 0.82 -4.74
C LYS A 219 -15.65 1.09 -5.40
N GLU A 220 -14.72 0.16 -5.36
CA GLU A 220 -13.44 0.30 -6.06
C GLU A 220 -13.55 -0.20 -7.50
N ALA A 221 -13.31 0.67 -8.48
CA ALA A 221 -13.44 0.30 -9.89
C ALA A 221 -12.39 -0.73 -10.32
N SER A 222 -11.14 -0.57 -9.90
CA SER A 222 -10.02 -1.48 -10.17
C SER A 222 -9.00 -1.42 -9.05
N GLY A 223 -8.37 -0.26 -8.87
CA GLY A 223 -7.15 -0.12 -8.09
C GLY A 223 -5.92 -0.49 -8.94
N THR A 224 -4.77 0.00 -8.54
CA THR A 224 -3.48 -0.33 -9.17
C THR A 224 -2.45 -0.77 -8.12
N GLY A 225 -2.60 -0.34 -6.89
CA GLY A 225 -1.71 -0.69 -5.79
C GLY A 225 -1.68 -2.19 -5.52
N ASN A 226 -2.83 -2.86 -5.51
CA ASN A 226 -2.96 -4.29 -5.31
C ASN A 226 -2.04 -5.11 -6.25
N MET A 227 -2.04 -4.80 -7.54
CA MET A 227 -1.16 -5.45 -8.52
C MET A 227 0.31 -5.18 -8.22
N LYS A 228 0.68 -3.92 -7.91
CA LYS A 228 2.06 -3.54 -7.61
C LYS A 228 2.59 -4.24 -6.37
N PHE A 229 1.80 -4.30 -5.30
CA PHE A 229 2.17 -4.98 -4.06
C PHE A 229 2.35 -6.50 -4.30
N MET A 230 1.43 -7.13 -5.01
CA MET A 230 1.51 -8.58 -5.29
C MET A 230 2.73 -8.91 -6.16
N LEU A 231 3.02 -8.14 -7.22
CA LEU A 231 4.23 -8.30 -8.04
C LEU A 231 5.53 -8.13 -7.24
N ASN A 232 5.49 -7.45 -6.10
CA ASN A 232 6.60 -7.29 -5.17
C ASN A 232 6.55 -8.27 -3.98
N GLY A 233 5.74 -9.32 -4.09
CA GLY A 233 5.66 -10.42 -3.13
C GLY A 233 4.96 -10.07 -1.81
N ALA A 234 4.11 -9.05 -1.79
CA ALA A 234 3.23 -8.79 -0.66
C ALA A 234 1.96 -9.64 -0.77
N LEU A 235 1.53 -10.23 0.35
CA LEU A 235 0.25 -10.92 0.45
C LEU A 235 -0.89 -9.90 0.46
N THR A 236 -1.90 -10.12 -0.35
CA THR A 236 -3.09 -9.27 -0.35
C THR A 236 -4.09 -9.76 0.69
N LEU A 237 -4.47 -8.87 1.62
CA LEU A 237 -5.68 -9.02 2.44
C LEU A 237 -6.73 -8.06 1.88
N GLY A 238 -7.83 -8.59 1.37
CA GLY A 238 -8.76 -7.75 0.62
C GLY A 238 -10.20 -8.24 0.62
N THR A 239 -11.01 -7.47 -0.06
CA THR A 239 -12.39 -7.82 -0.40
C THR A 239 -12.49 -8.19 -1.87
N MET A 240 -13.52 -8.92 -2.24
CA MET A 240 -13.83 -9.23 -3.65
C MET A 240 -14.39 -7.99 -4.35
N ASP A 241 -13.48 -7.06 -4.66
CA ASP A 241 -13.78 -5.75 -5.25
C ASP A 241 -12.63 -5.28 -6.13
N GLY A 242 -12.93 -4.53 -7.19
CA GLY A 242 -11.95 -4.04 -8.15
C GLY A 242 -11.08 -5.15 -8.72
N ALA A 243 -9.79 -4.88 -8.93
CA ALA A 243 -8.87 -5.87 -9.48
C ALA A 243 -8.57 -7.06 -8.55
N ASN A 244 -9.01 -7.05 -7.27
CA ASN A 244 -8.85 -8.20 -6.39
C ASN A 244 -9.62 -9.43 -6.92
N VAL A 245 -10.73 -9.22 -7.63
CA VAL A 245 -11.52 -10.32 -8.25
C VAL A 245 -10.66 -11.05 -9.26
N GLU A 246 -10.09 -10.33 -10.21
CA GLU A 246 -9.21 -10.91 -11.24
C GLU A 246 -7.93 -11.51 -10.66
N ILE A 247 -7.36 -10.84 -9.64
CA ILE A 247 -6.18 -11.37 -8.92
C ILE A 247 -6.51 -12.70 -8.25
N ALA A 248 -7.67 -12.83 -7.60
CA ALA A 248 -8.09 -14.08 -6.96
C ALA A 248 -8.30 -15.20 -7.98
N GLU A 249 -8.86 -14.89 -9.14
CA GLU A 249 -9.07 -15.85 -10.23
C GLU A 249 -7.74 -16.32 -10.84
N LEU A 250 -6.81 -15.39 -11.09
CA LEU A 250 -5.54 -15.68 -11.76
C LEU A 250 -4.48 -16.28 -10.85
N ALA A 251 -4.35 -15.74 -9.63
CA ALA A 251 -3.35 -16.20 -8.67
C ALA A 251 -3.78 -17.46 -7.91
N GLY A 252 -5.06 -17.77 -7.89
CA GLY A 252 -5.66 -18.84 -7.07
C GLY A 252 -6.06 -18.35 -5.67
N ALA A 253 -7.17 -18.87 -5.17
CA ALA A 253 -7.76 -18.49 -3.89
C ALA A 253 -6.83 -18.76 -2.69
N GLU A 254 -5.89 -19.66 -2.82
CA GLU A 254 -4.88 -20.00 -1.81
C GLU A 254 -3.77 -18.94 -1.68
N ASN A 255 -3.65 -18.03 -2.65
CA ASN A 255 -2.59 -17.02 -2.72
C ASN A 255 -3.08 -15.60 -2.38
N ILE A 256 -4.34 -15.47 -1.99
CA ILE A 256 -4.96 -14.20 -1.58
C ILE A 256 -5.89 -14.43 -0.39
N TYR A 257 -5.86 -13.53 0.58
CA TYR A 257 -6.80 -13.58 1.71
C TYR A 257 -7.97 -12.66 1.44
N THR A 258 -9.16 -13.23 1.25
CA THR A 258 -10.38 -12.46 1.00
C THR A 258 -11.39 -12.63 2.11
N PHE A 259 -12.17 -11.59 2.37
CA PHE A 259 -13.22 -11.58 3.37
C PHE A 259 -14.39 -10.67 2.98
N GLY A 260 -15.49 -10.80 3.70
CA GLY A 260 -16.68 -9.98 3.51
C GLY A 260 -17.63 -10.53 2.44
N LYS A 261 -18.63 -9.72 2.12
CA LYS A 261 -19.62 -10.04 1.09
C LYS A 261 -19.12 -9.57 -0.26
N ASP A 262 -19.58 -10.23 -1.33
CA ASP A 262 -19.35 -9.84 -2.71
C ASP A 262 -20.11 -8.55 -3.09
N SER A 263 -19.82 -8.01 -4.27
CA SER A 263 -20.41 -6.77 -4.76
C SER A 263 -21.92 -6.86 -4.91
N GLU A 264 -22.46 -7.98 -5.38
CA GLU A 264 -23.90 -8.17 -5.56
C GLU A 264 -24.65 -8.13 -4.22
N SER A 265 -24.14 -8.87 -3.22
CA SER A 265 -24.69 -8.85 -1.86
C SER A 265 -24.66 -7.47 -1.23
N ILE A 266 -23.58 -6.69 -1.44
CA ILE A 266 -23.48 -5.33 -0.91
C ILE A 266 -24.46 -4.40 -1.62
N ILE A 267 -24.60 -4.48 -2.94
CA ILE A 267 -25.58 -3.68 -3.69
C ILE A 267 -26.99 -3.96 -3.18
N LYS A 268 -27.35 -5.23 -2.97
CA LYS A 268 -28.64 -5.63 -2.42
C LYS A 268 -28.90 -5.04 -1.02
N LEU A 269 -27.86 -5.00 -0.17
CA LEU A 269 -27.98 -4.36 1.16
C LEU A 269 -28.28 -2.86 1.06
N TYR A 270 -27.72 -2.16 0.06
CA TYR A 270 -28.04 -0.75 -0.19
C TYR A 270 -29.50 -0.58 -0.68
N GLU A 271 -29.91 -1.39 -1.64
CA GLU A 271 -31.27 -1.31 -2.23
C GLU A 271 -32.37 -1.60 -1.19
N THR A 272 -32.09 -2.50 -0.26
CA THR A 272 -33.06 -2.92 0.74
C THR A 272 -32.92 -2.20 2.10
N ALA A 273 -31.97 -1.26 2.21
CA ALA A 273 -31.57 -0.66 3.50
C ALA A 273 -31.26 -1.72 4.59
N GLY A 274 -30.73 -2.87 4.15
CA GLY A 274 -30.52 -4.05 5.01
C GLY A 274 -29.29 -4.01 5.89
N TYR A 275 -28.52 -2.89 5.90
CA TYR A 275 -27.36 -2.72 6.77
C TYR A 275 -27.69 -1.74 7.91
N VAL A 276 -27.62 -2.23 9.14
CA VAL A 276 -27.81 -1.42 10.35
C VAL A 276 -26.56 -1.54 11.22
N SER A 277 -25.71 -0.52 11.23
CA SER A 277 -24.41 -0.51 11.93
C SER A 277 -24.53 -0.81 13.43
N LYS A 278 -25.63 -0.35 14.07
CA LYS A 278 -25.91 -0.59 15.47
C LYS A 278 -26.04 -2.08 15.81
N GLU A 279 -26.64 -2.88 14.94
CA GLU A 279 -26.78 -4.33 15.14
C GLU A 279 -25.40 -5.01 15.16
N TYR A 280 -24.52 -4.65 14.22
CA TYR A 280 -23.14 -5.18 14.19
C TYR A 280 -22.33 -4.77 15.42
N TYR A 281 -22.52 -3.54 15.90
CA TYR A 281 -21.92 -3.09 17.15
C TYR A 281 -22.42 -3.86 18.36
N GLU A 282 -23.71 -4.13 18.46
CA GLU A 282 -24.31 -4.87 19.60
C GLU A 282 -23.93 -6.36 19.61
N ILE A 283 -23.87 -7.00 18.44
CA ILE A 283 -23.55 -8.43 18.30
C ILE A 283 -22.05 -8.70 18.34
N GLY A 284 -21.24 -7.82 17.75
CA GLY A 284 -19.80 -8.01 17.55
C GLY A 284 -18.99 -7.60 18.77
N LYS A 285 -18.69 -8.52 19.68
CA LYS A 285 -17.96 -8.24 20.92
C LYS A 285 -16.65 -7.49 20.69
N ASP A 286 -15.86 -7.86 19.66
CA ASP A 286 -14.58 -7.24 19.35
C ASP A 286 -14.75 -5.85 18.74
N ILE A 287 -15.75 -5.70 17.86
CA ILE A 287 -16.11 -4.39 17.29
C ILE A 287 -16.56 -3.45 18.40
N LYS A 288 -17.49 -3.93 19.26
CA LYS A 288 -17.98 -3.16 20.41
C LYS A 288 -16.81 -2.68 21.28
N ARG A 289 -15.92 -3.58 21.67
CA ARG A 289 -14.78 -3.25 22.52
C ARG A 289 -13.85 -2.21 21.87
N ALA A 290 -13.61 -2.31 20.56
CA ALA A 290 -12.79 -1.35 19.84
C ALA A 290 -13.46 0.02 19.69
N VAL A 291 -14.78 0.06 19.48
CA VAL A 291 -15.54 1.31 19.40
C VAL A 291 -15.67 1.96 20.77
N ASP A 292 -16.01 1.20 21.82
CA ASP A 292 -16.10 1.70 23.21
C ASP A 292 -14.77 2.26 23.73
N PHE A 293 -13.64 1.84 23.14
CA PHE A 293 -12.32 2.38 23.48
C PHE A 293 -12.08 3.80 22.92
N ILE A 294 -12.78 4.18 21.85
CA ILE A 294 -12.68 5.51 21.25
C ILE A 294 -13.63 6.49 21.94
N LEU A 295 -14.78 6.02 22.40
CA LEU A 295 -15.83 6.82 23.06
C LEU A 295 -15.49 7.13 24.52
#